data_e387da9d165b3ba6d34cfab5dbee2036
#
_entry.id   e387da9d165b3ba6d34cfab5dbee2036
#
_cell.length_a   1.000
_cell.length_b   1.000
_cell.length_c   1.000
_cell.angle_alpha   90.00
_cell.angle_beta   90.00
_cell.angle_gamma   90.00
#
_symmetry.space_group_name_H-M   'P 1'
#
loop_
_entity.id
_entity.type
_entity.pdbx_description
1 polymer ?
#
loop_
_entity_poly.entity_id
_entity_poly.type
_entity_poly.pdbx_seq_one_letter_code
_entity_poly.pdbx_strand_id
1 'polypeptide(L)'
;MGREAECECESNGVRSHVKAIIEPPELILRGEQRRRLPLSGLTDVRADGECLRFVSGADSYALMVGRATAEKWVKALTAAPPMLAGKLGISPTTAVRIIGELDDDALRAAIASAQTGNAANADLILARVDTPADLAAALRTAKNQLAARVPIWFIYPKGKGHALSENDVRATALAAGIVDTKVCAVSTRLTALRFVRRRAAS
;
A
#
# COMPACT_ATOMS: atom_id res chain seq x y z
N MET A 1 -13.01 -3.80 -11.41
CA MET A 1 -14.29 -3.22 -11.78
C MET A 1 -14.31 -1.73 -11.50
N GLY A 2 -14.36 -0.90 -12.57
CA GLY A 2 -14.84 0.48 -12.62
C GLY A 2 -14.14 1.53 -11.76
N ARG A 3 -12.82 1.65 -11.87
CA ARG A 3 -12.11 2.85 -11.40
C ARG A 3 -11.84 3.83 -12.54
N GLU A 4 -12.48 3.63 -13.68
CA GLU A 4 -12.39 4.52 -14.83
C GLU A 4 -13.76 4.76 -15.45
N ALA A 5 -13.99 5.94 -16.00
CA ALA A 5 -15.19 6.33 -16.73
C ALA A 5 -14.85 7.39 -17.78
N GLU A 6 -15.47 7.27 -18.96
CA GLU A 6 -15.52 8.36 -19.94
C GLU A 6 -16.72 9.23 -19.61
N CYS A 7 -16.52 10.54 -19.51
CA CYS A 7 -17.53 11.46 -19.04
C CYS A 7 -17.27 12.91 -19.48
N GLU A 8 -18.29 13.74 -19.42
CA GLU A 8 -18.10 15.19 -19.43
C GLU A 8 -17.53 15.65 -18.10
N CYS A 9 -16.56 16.52 -18.16
CA CYS A 9 -15.93 17.22 -17.04
C CYS A 9 -16.20 18.71 -17.18
N GLU A 10 -16.79 19.31 -16.18
CA GLU A 10 -16.84 20.75 -16.02
C GLU A 10 -15.80 21.19 -15.00
N SER A 11 -14.89 22.08 -15.40
CA SER A 11 -13.88 22.66 -14.54
C SER A 11 -13.91 24.17 -14.68
N ASN A 12 -14.22 24.87 -13.58
CA ASN A 12 -14.31 26.34 -13.56
C ASN A 12 -15.21 26.92 -14.68
N GLY A 13 -16.33 26.24 -14.98
CA GLY A 13 -17.28 26.66 -16.02
C GLY A 13 -16.91 26.24 -17.45
N VAL A 14 -15.77 25.58 -17.66
CA VAL A 14 -15.34 25.05 -18.96
C VAL A 14 -15.68 23.55 -19.02
N ARG A 15 -16.41 23.14 -20.06
CA ARG A 15 -16.75 21.75 -20.33
C ARG A 15 -15.76 21.09 -21.27
N SER A 16 -15.42 19.85 -21.01
CA SER A 16 -14.49 19.03 -21.78
C SER A 16 -14.85 17.56 -21.69
N HIS A 17 -14.52 16.77 -22.71
CA HIS A 17 -14.68 15.32 -22.66
C HIS A 17 -13.40 14.67 -22.14
N VAL A 18 -13.52 13.84 -21.09
CA VAL A 18 -12.37 13.21 -20.43
C VAL A 18 -12.62 11.74 -20.12
N LYS A 19 -11.54 10.97 -20.06
CA LYS A 19 -11.46 9.71 -19.37
C LYS A 19 -10.92 9.97 -17.96
N ALA A 20 -11.75 9.82 -16.96
CA ALA A 20 -11.39 9.94 -15.55
C ALA A 20 -11.01 8.58 -14.99
N ILE A 21 -9.87 8.50 -14.28
CA ILE A 21 -9.29 7.25 -13.75
C ILE A 21 -8.88 7.49 -12.29
N ILE A 22 -9.42 6.70 -11.35
CA ILE A 22 -8.94 6.67 -9.96
C ILE A 22 -7.81 5.66 -9.86
N GLU A 23 -6.57 6.14 -9.80
CA GLU A 23 -5.36 5.35 -9.63
C GLU A 23 -4.56 5.91 -8.44
N PRO A 24 -4.84 5.44 -7.20
CA PRO A 24 -4.16 5.97 -6.03
C PRO A 24 -2.64 5.97 -6.18
N PRO A 25 -1.97 7.10 -5.84
CA PRO A 25 -2.51 8.19 -5.03
C PRO A 25 -3.19 9.34 -5.81
N GLU A 26 -3.57 9.17 -7.07
CA GLU A 26 -4.07 10.24 -7.94
C GLU A 26 -5.45 9.92 -8.55
N LEU A 27 -6.19 10.99 -8.86
CA LEU A 27 -7.28 11.01 -9.84
C LEU A 27 -6.70 11.61 -11.13
N ILE A 28 -6.76 10.82 -12.22
CA ILE A 28 -6.17 11.19 -13.50
C ILE A 28 -7.28 11.52 -14.49
N LEU A 29 -7.21 12.68 -15.10
CA LEU A 29 -8.06 13.08 -16.24
C LEU A 29 -7.22 13.01 -17.51
N ARG A 30 -7.75 12.34 -18.54
CA ARG A 30 -7.15 12.22 -19.89
C ARG A 30 -8.18 12.61 -20.94
N GLY A 31 -7.75 13.15 -22.03
CA GLY A 31 -8.60 13.62 -23.15
C GLY A 31 -8.35 15.08 -23.45
N GLU A 32 -9.40 15.86 -23.67
CA GLU A 32 -9.32 17.28 -23.95
C GLU A 32 -8.69 18.07 -22.80
N GLN A 33 -8.94 17.63 -21.58
CA GLN A 33 -8.30 18.12 -20.37
C GLN A 33 -7.39 17.03 -19.78
N ARG A 34 -6.11 17.39 -19.51
CA ARG A 34 -5.14 16.48 -18.90
C ARG A 34 -4.74 17.01 -17.53
N ARG A 35 -5.04 16.25 -16.47
CA ARG A 35 -4.70 16.59 -15.08
C ARG A 35 -4.32 15.33 -14.31
N ARG A 36 -3.43 15.51 -13.35
CA ARG A 36 -3.13 14.55 -12.29
C ARG A 36 -3.41 15.23 -10.96
N LEU A 37 -4.42 14.79 -10.26
CA LEU A 37 -4.92 15.42 -9.05
C LEU A 37 -4.64 14.49 -7.88
N PRO A 38 -3.72 14.87 -6.95
CA PRO A 38 -3.46 14.06 -5.76
C PRO A 38 -4.74 13.88 -4.93
N LEU A 39 -5.07 12.64 -4.57
CA LEU A 39 -6.27 12.34 -3.79
C LEU A 39 -6.26 13.04 -2.42
N SER A 40 -5.07 13.24 -1.84
CA SER A 40 -4.90 13.97 -0.58
C SER A 40 -5.21 15.47 -0.66
N GLY A 41 -5.24 16.03 -1.87
CA GLY A 41 -5.57 17.43 -2.13
C GLY A 41 -7.02 17.67 -2.56
N LEU A 42 -7.83 16.62 -2.63
CA LEU A 42 -9.25 16.76 -2.98
C LEU A 42 -10.07 17.12 -1.75
N THR A 43 -10.88 18.17 -1.87
CA THR A 43 -11.80 18.64 -0.84
C THR A 43 -13.22 18.70 -1.40
N ASP A 44 -14.22 18.80 -0.51
CA ASP A 44 -15.65 18.90 -0.88
C ASP A 44 -16.11 17.79 -1.87
N VAL A 45 -15.58 16.58 -1.68
CA VAL A 45 -15.91 15.43 -2.53
C VAL A 45 -17.30 14.93 -2.20
N ARG A 46 -18.23 15.08 -3.15
CA ARG A 46 -19.64 14.67 -2.99
C ARG A 46 -20.26 14.19 -4.30
N ALA A 47 -21.30 13.37 -4.18
CA ALA A 47 -22.20 13.06 -5.28
C ALA A 47 -23.35 14.07 -5.29
N ASP A 48 -23.62 14.65 -6.44
CA ASP A 48 -24.72 15.58 -6.69
C ASP A 48 -25.49 15.09 -7.94
N GLY A 49 -26.54 14.32 -7.70
CA GLY A 49 -27.26 13.64 -8.75
C GLY A 49 -26.38 12.65 -9.51
N GLU A 50 -26.15 12.90 -10.79
CA GLU A 50 -25.31 12.10 -11.67
C GLU A 50 -23.84 12.55 -11.69
N CYS A 51 -23.52 13.63 -10.97
CA CYS A 51 -22.21 14.25 -10.96
C CYS A 51 -21.42 13.87 -9.72
N LEU A 52 -20.14 13.61 -9.91
CA LEU A 52 -19.14 13.64 -8.87
C LEU A 52 -18.54 15.05 -8.83
N ARG A 53 -18.71 15.76 -7.71
CA ARG A 53 -18.15 17.10 -7.49
C ARG A 53 -17.01 17.05 -6.50
N PHE A 54 -15.99 17.85 -6.74
CA PHE A 54 -14.86 18.04 -5.82
C PHE A 54 -14.09 19.32 -6.15
N VAL A 55 -13.24 19.72 -5.22
CA VAL A 55 -12.31 20.86 -5.37
C VAL A 55 -10.88 20.31 -5.27
N SER A 56 -9.98 20.83 -6.11
CA SER A 56 -8.54 20.55 -6.06
C SER A 56 -7.76 21.86 -6.19
N GLY A 57 -7.12 22.28 -5.10
CA GLY A 57 -6.52 23.61 -5.03
C GLY A 57 -7.57 24.71 -5.14
N ALA A 58 -7.44 25.60 -6.15
CA ALA A 58 -8.41 26.65 -6.45
C ALA A 58 -9.48 26.22 -7.47
N ASP A 59 -9.35 25.05 -8.07
CA ASP A 59 -10.21 24.61 -9.18
C ASP A 59 -11.35 23.72 -8.69
N SER A 60 -12.58 23.98 -9.17
CA SER A 60 -13.74 23.14 -8.94
C SER A 60 -13.97 22.21 -10.13
N TYR A 61 -14.38 20.98 -9.85
CA TYR A 61 -14.64 19.94 -10.84
C TYR A 61 -16.00 19.30 -10.65
N ALA A 62 -16.68 19.01 -11.78
CA ALA A 62 -17.86 18.17 -11.83
C ALA A 62 -17.69 17.13 -12.95
N LEU A 63 -17.68 15.85 -12.61
CA LEU A 63 -17.59 14.74 -13.55
C LEU A 63 -18.97 14.09 -13.69
N MET A 64 -19.53 14.06 -14.89
CA MET A 64 -20.82 13.43 -15.19
C MET A 64 -20.66 11.92 -15.40
N VAL A 65 -20.53 11.17 -14.30
CA VAL A 65 -20.23 9.73 -14.33
C VAL A 65 -21.44 8.83 -14.08
N GLY A 66 -22.62 9.43 -13.90
CA GLY A 66 -23.85 8.74 -13.50
C GLY A 66 -23.90 8.49 -11.99
N ARG A 67 -25.13 8.48 -11.42
CA ARG A 67 -25.39 8.44 -9.97
C ARG A 67 -24.65 7.31 -9.26
N ALA A 68 -24.80 6.07 -9.73
CA ALA A 68 -24.20 4.90 -9.07
C ALA A 68 -22.66 4.97 -9.06
N THR A 69 -22.05 5.50 -10.12
CA THR A 69 -20.60 5.69 -10.22
C THR A 69 -20.15 6.84 -9.32
N ALA A 70 -20.89 7.97 -9.30
CA ALA A 70 -20.59 9.11 -8.45
C ALA A 70 -20.57 8.71 -6.96
N GLU A 71 -21.61 8.03 -6.47
CA GLU A 71 -21.69 7.56 -5.08
C GLU A 71 -20.55 6.58 -4.72
N LYS A 72 -20.24 5.67 -5.63
CA LYS A 72 -19.13 4.72 -5.45
C LYS A 72 -17.78 5.43 -5.42
N TRP A 73 -17.59 6.42 -6.28
CA TRP A 73 -16.34 7.17 -6.36
C TRP A 73 -16.16 8.11 -5.17
N VAL A 74 -17.22 8.71 -4.65
CA VAL A 74 -17.14 9.44 -3.37
C VAL A 74 -16.53 8.55 -2.29
N LYS A 75 -17.07 7.35 -2.09
CA LYS A 75 -16.53 6.39 -1.11
C LYS A 75 -15.05 6.05 -1.37
N ALA A 76 -14.66 5.91 -2.64
CA ALA A 76 -13.28 5.60 -3.01
C ALA A 76 -12.31 6.76 -2.81
N LEU A 77 -12.76 8.00 -3.06
CA LEU A 77 -11.95 9.22 -2.97
C LEU A 77 -11.87 9.77 -1.54
N THR A 78 -12.93 9.56 -0.73
CA THR A 78 -12.97 9.98 0.68
C THR A 78 -12.50 8.89 1.64
N ALA A 79 -12.34 7.64 1.15
CA ALA A 79 -11.74 6.59 1.96
C ALA A 79 -10.33 7.02 2.34
N ALA A 80 -10.08 7.17 3.65
CA ALA A 80 -8.72 7.36 4.12
C ALA A 80 -7.83 6.25 3.54
N PRO A 81 -6.65 6.59 2.96
CA PRO A 81 -5.73 5.56 2.50
C PRO A 81 -5.49 4.59 3.66
N PRO A 82 -5.56 3.27 3.42
CA PRO A 82 -5.39 2.31 4.51
C PRO A 82 -4.07 2.61 5.20
N MET A 83 -4.13 2.85 6.50
CA MET A 83 -2.94 3.12 7.32
C MET A 83 -1.93 2.00 7.10
N LEU A 84 -0.64 2.30 7.17
CA LEU A 84 0.43 1.32 6.96
C LEU A 84 0.24 0.08 7.84
N ALA A 85 -0.21 0.24 9.08
CA ALA A 85 -0.58 -0.86 9.98
C ALA A 85 -1.52 -1.87 9.30
N GLY A 86 -2.65 -1.42 8.76
CA GLY A 86 -3.61 -2.28 8.05
C GLY A 86 -3.04 -2.92 6.79
N LYS A 87 -2.17 -2.22 6.05
CA LYS A 87 -1.48 -2.79 4.88
C LYS A 87 -0.54 -3.93 5.27
N LEU A 88 0.15 -3.80 6.39
CA LEU A 88 1.05 -4.81 6.95
C LEU A 88 0.29 -5.94 7.69
N GLY A 89 -1.00 -5.77 7.97
CA GLY A 89 -1.80 -6.73 8.73
C GLY A 89 -1.59 -6.61 10.25
N ILE A 90 -1.31 -5.39 10.71
CA ILE A 90 -1.08 -5.08 12.13
C ILE A 90 -2.36 -4.50 12.72
N SER A 91 -2.76 -5.02 13.86
CA SER A 91 -3.87 -4.55 14.70
C SER A 91 -3.42 -4.44 16.17
N PRO A 92 -4.22 -3.84 17.06
CA PRO A 92 -3.90 -3.79 18.49
C PRO A 92 -3.73 -5.17 19.17
N THR A 93 -4.28 -6.23 18.56
CA THR A 93 -4.16 -7.60 19.07
C THR A 93 -3.05 -8.41 18.42
N THR A 94 -2.37 -7.87 17.39
CA THR A 94 -1.31 -8.57 16.67
C THR A 94 -0.02 -8.52 17.47
N ALA A 95 0.52 -9.68 17.85
CA ALA A 95 1.85 -9.79 18.46
C ALA A 95 2.93 -9.69 17.37
N VAL A 96 3.62 -8.54 17.30
CA VAL A 96 4.63 -8.24 16.28
C VAL A 96 6.02 -8.48 16.84
N ARG A 97 6.79 -9.40 16.22
CA ARG A 97 8.22 -9.57 16.47
C ARG A 97 9.02 -8.72 15.48
N ILE A 98 9.98 -7.96 16.02
CA ILE A 98 10.89 -7.14 15.22
C ILE A 98 12.24 -7.84 15.14
N ILE A 99 12.84 -7.88 13.94
CA ILE A 99 14.19 -8.32 13.67
C ILE A 99 14.93 -7.18 12.96
N GLY A 100 16.05 -6.76 13.49
CA GLY A 100 16.77 -5.56 13.05
C GLY A 100 16.18 -4.28 13.63
N GLU A 101 16.68 -3.14 13.17
CA GLU A 101 16.29 -1.82 13.67
C GLU A 101 15.24 -1.17 12.74
N LEU A 102 14.14 -0.69 13.32
CA LEU A 102 13.10 0.05 12.57
C LEU A 102 13.29 1.55 12.81
N ASP A 103 14.08 2.19 11.95
CA ASP A 103 14.44 3.60 11.98
C ASP A 103 13.48 4.54 11.21
N ASP A 104 12.40 3.99 10.65
CA ASP A 104 11.42 4.71 9.84
C ASP A 104 10.19 5.11 10.66
N ASP A 105 9.81 6.40 10.61
CA ASP A 105 8.69 6.95 11.39
C ASP A 105 7.35 6.32 11.03
N ALA A 106 7.14 6.01 9.75
CA ALA A 106 5.89 5.36 9.32
C ALA A 106 5.76 3.94 9.89
N LEU A 107 6.89 3.20 9.98
CA LEU A 107 6.91 1.88 10.64
C LEU A 107 6.68 2.00 12.14
N ARG A 108 7.36 2.94 12.81
CA ARG A 108 7.15 3.18 14.24
C ARG A 108 5.69 3.51 14.55
N ALA A 109 5.08 4.38 13.76
CA ALA A 109 3.66 4.70 13.89
C ALA A 109 2.74 3.48 13.62
N ALA A 110 3.09 2.64 12.64
CA ALA A 110 2.30 1.47 12.29
C ALA A 110 2.29 0.39 13.39
N ILE A 111 3.38 0.27 14.16
CA ILE A 111 3.49 -0.72 15.24
C ILE A 111 3.12 -0.17 16.63
N ALA A 112 2.90 1.14 16.75
CA ALA A 112 2.69 1.80 18.05
C ALA A 112 1.54 1.22 18.89
N SER A 113 0.51 0.66 18.23
CA SER A 113 -0.64 0.04 18.89
C SER A 113 -0.57 -1.49 18.96
N ALA A 114 0.44 -2.11 18.33
CA ALA A 114 0.60 -3.55 18.31
C ALA A 114 1.14 -4.09 19.64
N GLN A 115 0.89 -5.37 19.90
CA GLN A 115 1.51 -6.06 21.01
C GLN A 115 2.95 -6.43 20.66
N THR A 116 3.85 -6.38 21.65
CA THR A 116 5.22 -6.87 21.46
C THR A 116 5.23 -8.39 21.40
N GLY A 117 5.62 -8.93 20.25
CA GLY A 117 5.81 -10.36 20.05
C GLY A 117 7.27 -10.79 20.28
N ASN A 118 7.45 -12.03 20.64
CA ASN A 118 8.77 -12.67 20.77
C ASN A 118 8.84 -13.96 19.92
N ALA A 119 9.89 -14.74 20.11
CA ALA A 119 10.09 -15.98 19.35
C ALA A 119 8.97 -17.03 19.59
N ALA A 120 8.27 -16.98 20.71
CA ALA A 120 7.27 -17.99 21.09
C ALA A 120 5.84 -17.59 20.69
N ASN A 121 5.52 -16.28 20.67
CA ASN A 121 4.13 -15.81 20.54
C ASN A 121 3.89 -14.82 19.40
N ALA A 122 4.83 -14.64 18.46
CA ALA A 122 4.62 -13.72 17.35
C ALA A 122 3.57 -14.22 16.36
N ASP A 123 2.60 -13.35 16.03
CA ASP A 123 1.64 -13.54 14.94
C ASP A 123 2.20 -13.03 13.61
N LEU A 124 3.17 -12.12 13.68
CA LEU A 124 3.77 -11.45 12.53
C LEU A 124 5.22 -11.08 12.84
N ILE A 125 6.10 -11.20 11.83
CA ILE A 125 7.49 -10.76 11.92
C ILE A 125 7.70 -9.59 10.98
N LEU A 126 8.32 -8.51 11.47
CA LEU A 126 8.87 -7.43 10.68
C LEU A 126 10.39 -7.51 10.75
N ALA A 127 11.04 -7.74 9.62
CA ALA A 127 12.50 -7.86 9.53
C ALA A 127 13.06 -6.74 8.64
N ARG A 128 13.85 -5.83 9.22
CA ARG A 128 14.63 -4.87 8.47
C ARG A 128 15.87 -5.53 7.91
N VAL A 129 16.09 -5.39 6.61
CA VAL A 129 17.22 -5.98 5.90
C VAL A 129 17.77 -4.99 4.88
N ASP A 130 19.03 -4.63 4.99
CA ASP A 130 19.69 -3.69 4.08
C ASP A 130 20.72 -4.39 3.19
N THR A 131 21.19 -5.56 3.62
CA THR A 131 22.20 -6.36 2.94
C THR A 131 21.78 -7.84 2.80
N PRO A 132 22.38 -8.61 1.89
CA PRO A 132 22.20 -10.07 1.83
C PRO A 132 22.53 -10.78 3.14
N ALA A 133 23.50 -10.28 3.91
CA ALA A 133 23.87 -10.83 5.22
C ALA A 133 22.73 -10.66 6.24
N ASP A 134 22.07 -9.48 6.25
CA ASP A 134 20.91 -9.21 7.12
C ASP A 134 19.75 -10.12 6.78
N LEU A 135 19.47 -10.30 5.49
CA LEU A 135 18.42 -11.20 5.01
C LEU A 135 18.67 -12.64 5.46
N ALA A 136 19.89 -13.14 5.31
CA ALA A 136 20.27 -14.47 5.74
C ALA A 136 20.19 -14.62 7.27
N ALA A 137 20.59 -13.59 8.03
CA ALA A 137 20.47 -13.57 9.50
C ALA A 137 19.01 -13.57 9.94
N ALA A 138 18.15 -12.76 9.31
CA ALA A 138 16.71 -12.69 9.61
C ALA A 138 16.02 -14.04 9.35
N LEU A 139 16.34 -14.72 8.24
CA LEU A 139 15.83 -16.06 7.93
C LEU A 139 16.23 -17.10 8.98
N ARG A 140 17.50 -17.09 9.41
CA ARG A 140 17.97 -17.98 10.49
C ARG A 140 17.25 -17.70 11.80
N THR A 141 17.13 -16.42 12.18
CA THR A 141 16.48 -15.97 13.42
C THR A 141 14.99 -16.32 13.44
N ALA A 142 14.31 -16.27 12.28
CA ALA A 142 12.88 -16.55 12.15
C ALA A 142 12.57 -18.02 11.83
N LYS A 143 13.55 -18.92 11.72
CA LYS A 143 13.41 -20.30 11.22
C LYS A 143 12.23 -21.06 11.85
N ASN A 144 12.13 -21.05 13.17
CA ASN A 144 11.08 -21.79 13.90
C ASN A 144 9.69 -21.21 13.68
N GLN A 145 9.56 -19.86 13.64
CA GLN A 145 8.29 -19.21 13.39
C GLN A 145 7.84 -19.41 11.93
N LEU A 146 8.76 -19.36 10.98
CA LEU A 146 8.48 -19.68 9.58
C LEU A 146 8.05 -21.15 9.44
N ALA A 147 8.63 -22.07 10.20
CA ALA A 147 8.17 -23.47 10.27
C ALA A 147 6.75 -23.56 10.84
N ALA A 148 6.41 -22.75 11.84
CA ALA A 148 5.05 -22.61 12.40
C ALA A 148 4.13 -21.74 11.52
N ARG A 149 4.54 -21.36 10.32
CA ARG A 149 3.77 -20.57 9.34
C ARG A 149 3.49 -19.12 9.76
N VAL A 150 4.20 -18.58 10.72
CA VAL A 150 4.14 -17.14 11.03
C VAL A 150 4.63 -16.36 9.81
N PRO A 151 3.85 -15.40 9.29
CA PRO A 151 4.28 -14.58 8.15
C PRO A 151 5.39 -13.63 8.53
N ILE A 152 6.27 -13.33 7.56
CA ILE A 152 7.34 -12.37 7.72
C ILE A 152 7.26 -11.30 6.62
N TRP A 153 7.49 -10.06 6.99
CA TRP A 153 7.76 -8.96 6.08
C TRP A 153 9.25 -8.66 6.08
N PHE A 154 9.91 -8.77 4.94
CA PHE A 154 11.23 -8.20 4.74
C PHE A 154 11.06 -6.76 4.26
N ILE A 155 11.59 -5.83 5.04
CA ILE A 155 11.54 -4.38 4.81
C ILE A 155 12.93 -3.95 4.36
N TYR A 156 13.05 -3.36 3.17
CA TYR A 156 14.32 -3.02 2.55
C TYR A 156 14.24 -1.71 1.76
N PRO A 157 15.40 -1.08 1.42
CA PRO A 157 15.44 0.17 0.67
C PRO A 157 14.84 0.03 -0.73
N LYS A 158 14.13 1.08 -1.19
CA LYS A 158 13.60 1.19 -2.55
C LYS A 158 14.67 1.64 -3.53
N GLY A 159 14.52 1.18 -4.79
CA GLY A 159 15.27 1.70 -5.91
C GLY A 159 16.55 0.94 -6.21
N LYS A 160 17.33 1.51 -7.15
CA LYS A 160 18.61 0.95 -7.59
C LYS A 160 19.76 1.49 -6.74
N GLY A 161 20.88 0.76 -6.67
CA GLY A 161 22.11 1.20 -5.99
C GLY A 161 22.21 0.78 -4.52
N HIS A 162 21.25 0.01 -4.02
CA HIS A 162 21.34 -0.63 -2.69
C HIS A 162 21.95 -2.02 -2.79
N ALA A 163 22.56 -2.48 -1.70
CA ALA A 163 23.24 -3.78 -1.63
C ALA A 163 22.26 -4.97 -1.77
N LEU A 164 20.95 -4.74 -1.55
CA LEU A 164 19.92 -5.75 -1.63
C LEU A 164 18.82 -5.28 -2.59
N SER A 165 18.57 -6.05 -3.64
CA SER A 165 17.47 -5.82 -4.59
C SER A 165 16.24 -6.64 -4.23
N GLU A 166 15.08 -6.27 -4.79
CA GLU A 166 13.84 -7.06 -4.67
C GLU A 166 14.02 -8.49 -5.18
N ASN A 167 14.75 -8.66 -6.28
CA ASN A 167 15.01 -9.99 -6.85
C ASN A 167 15.86 -10.85 -5.93
N ASP A 168 16.86 -10.27 -5.23
CA ASP A 168 17.69 -10.98 -4.25
C ASP A 168 16.84 -11.44 -3.07
N VAL A 169 15.94 -10.57 -2.57
CA VAL A 169 15.00 -10.92 -1.50
C VAL A 169 14.12 -12.09 -1.92
N ARG A 170 13.53 -12.05 -3.11
CA ARG A 170 12.67 -13.12 -3.62
C ARG A 170 13.43 -14.44 -3.83
N ALA A 171 14.60 -14.39 -4.45
CA ALA A 171 15.41 -15.57 -4.74
C ALA A 171 15.87 -16.25 -3.44
N THR A 172 16.37 -15.49 -2.48
CA THR A 172 16.86 -16.01 -1.20
C THR A 172 15.70 -16.58 -0.36
N ALA A 173 14.55 -15.90 -0.33
CA ALA A 173 13.36 -16.38 0.37
C ALA A 173 12.81 -17.67 -0.25
N LEU A 174 12.77 -17.75 -1.57
CA LEU A 174 12.33 -18.96 -2.30
C LEU A 174 13.24 -20.15 -2.00
N ALA A 175 14.56 -19.95 -1.98
CA ALA A 175 15.53 -20.98 -1.60
C ALA A 175 15.34 -21.45 -0.15
N ALA A 176 14.85 -20.58 0.74
CA ALA A 176 14.48 -20.91 2.12
C ALA A 176 13.10 -21.57 2.27
N GLY A 177 12.37 -21.84 1.16
CA GLY A 177 11.06 -22.51 1.15
C GLY A 177 9.88 -21.61 1.53
N ILE A 178 10.03 -20.30 1.40
CA ILE A 178 8.95 -19.33 1.61
C ILE A 178 8.67 -18.58 0.30
N VAL A 179 7.40 -18.20 0.12
CA VAL A 179 6.92 -17.53 -1.09
C VAL A 179 6.31 -16.18 -0.76
N ASP A 180 6.52 -15.21 -1.63
CA ASP A 180 5.92 -13.89 -1.48
C ASP A 180 4.41 -13.92 -1.77
N THR A 181 3.68 -13.11 -1.01
CA THR A 181 2.22 -13.03 -1.10
C THR A 181 1.70 -11.62 -1.26
N LYS A 182 2.49 -10.63 -0.90
CA LYS A 182 2.07 -9.22 -0.94
C LYS A 182 3.28 -8.31 -0.97
N VAL A 183 3.17 -7.21 -1.71
CA VAL A 183 4.10 -6.09 -1.69
C VAL A 183 3.43 -4.89 -1.01
N CYS A 184 4.20 -4.10 -0.27
CA CYS A 184 3.73 -2.90 0.41
C CYS A 184 4.75 -1.78 0.31
N ALA A 185 4.34 -0.62 -0.20
CA ALA A 185 5.12 0.60 -0.05
C ALA A 185 5.03 1.05 1.42
N VAL A 186 6.15 1.14 2.10
CA VAL A 186 6.26 1.51 3.52
C VAL A 186 6.37 3.03 3.64
N SER A 187 7.37 3.60 2.99
CA SER A 187 7.63 5.04 2.96
C SER A 187 8.18 5.45 1.59
N THR A 188 8.66 6.67 1.46
CA THR A 188 9.37 7.12 0.25
C THR A 188 10.67 6.34 0.04
N ARG A 189 11.33 5.90 1.12
CA ARG A 189 12.63 5.21 1.10
C ARG A 189 12.54 3.68 1.17
N LEU A 190 11.45 3.14 1.73
CA LEU A 190 11.33 1.73 2.06
C LEU A 190 10.15 1.05 1.36
N THR A 191 10.37 -0.21 1.04
CA THR A 191 9.34 -1.14 0.57
C THR A 191 9.39 -2.42 1.42
N ALA A 192 8.34 -3.22 1.35
CA ALA A 192 8.27 -4.48 2.06
C ALA A 192 7.64 -5.57 1.20
N LEU A 193 8.16 -6.79 1.31
CA LEU A 193 7.61 -8.02 0.75
C LEU A 193 7.20 -8.96 1.88
N ARG A 194 5.95 -9.46 1.80
CA ARG A 194 5.40 -10.43 2.75
C ARG A 194 5.62 -11.85 2.24
N PHE A 195 6.19 -12.69 3.09
CA PHE A 195 6.43 -14.09 2.80
C PHE A 195 5.69 -15.00 3.78
N VAL A 196 5.33 -16.16 3.28
CA VAL A 196 4.75 -17.27 4.07
C VAL A 196 5.38 -18.59 3.64
N ARG A 197 5.36 -19.58 4.51
CA ARG A 197 5.84 -20.92 4.15
C ARG A 197 4.95 -21.51 3.05
N ARG A 198 5.57 -22.04 2.01
CA ARG A 198 4.87 -22.74 0.92
C ARG A 198 4.07 -23.92 1.50
N ARG A 199 2.82 -24.07 1.08
CA ARG A 199 2.06 -25.28 1.37
C ARG A 199 2.72 -26.44 0.62
N ALA A 200 2.95 -27.58 1.29
CA ALA A 200 3.25 -28.83 0.58
C ALA A 200 2.09 -29.10 -0.36
N ALA A 201 2.37 -29.47 -1.60
CA ALA A 201 1.34 -30.00 -2.47
C ALA A 201 0.86 -31.32 -1.84
N SER A 202 -0.45 -31.41 -1.61
CA SER A 202 -1.09 -32.66 -1.18
C SER A 202 -1.11 -33.62 -2.32
#